data_8bec1b88cc0175a536af5598cecffc27
#
_entry.id   8bec1b88cc0175a536af5598cecffc27
#
_cell.length_a   1.000
_cell.length_b   1.000
_cell.length_c   1.000
_cell.angle_alpha   90.00
_cell.angle_beta   90.00
_cell.angle_gamma   90.00
#
_symmetry.space_group_name_H-M   'P 1'
#
loop_
_entity.id
_entity.type
_entity.pdbx_description
1 polymer ?
#
loop_
_entity_poly.entity_id
_entity_poly.type
_entity_poly.pdbx_seq_one_letter_code
_entity_poly.pdbx_strand_id
1 'polypeptide(L)'
;MCIRDRRIAAQEVTKARLFGVESLAKDFLSVADNLERAIESCGEEEQFLPIKEGLELTLKSLEGSLNSSSIEVIDTSGKDFDPEKHEAISLIEDDSLDTNKIIDVVQKGYTIMDRTLRPAKVVVSKKSQEKS
;
A
#
# COMPACT_ATOMS: atom_id res chain seq x y z
N MET A 1 -2.32 41.63 11.21
CA MET A 1 -1.11 41.23 10.47
C MET A 1 -0.43 40.04 11.11
N CYS A 2 0.00 40.12 12.32
CA CYS A 2 0.84 39.09 12.94
C CYS A 2 0.18 37.71 13.10
N ILE A 3 -1.10 37.66 13.46
CA ILE A 3 -1.78 36.37 13.68
C ILE A 3 -1.93 35.60 12.38
N ARG A 4 -2.29 36.31 11.32
CA ARG A 4 -2.49 35.66 10.01
C ARG A 4 -1.17 35.14 9.44
N ASP A 5 -0.11 35.93 9.55
CA ASP A 5 1.20 35.53 9.07
C ASP A 5 1.76 34.34 9.84
N ARG A 6 1.54 34.29 11.16
CA ARG A 6 1.97 33.19 12.00
C ARG A 6 1.22 31.90 11.65
N ARG A 7 -0.06 32.00 11.34
CA ARG A 7 -0.88 30.85 10.95
C ARG A 7 -0.39 30.26 9.62
N ILE A 8 -0.13 31.14 8.65
CA ILE A 8 0.39 30.70 7.35
C ILE A 8 1.77 30.05 7.50
N ALA A 9 2.66 30.63 8.29
CA ALA A 9 3.97 30.06 8.53
C ALA A 9 3.89 28.71 9.23
N ALA A 10 2.98 28.56 10.21
CA ALA A 10 2.78 27.28 10.89
C ALA A 10 2.25 26.22 9.94
N GLN A 11 1.35 26.59 9.05
CA GLN A 11 0.81 25.67 8.05
C GLN A 11 1.89 25.24 7.07
N GLU A 12 2.75 26.14 6.65
CA GLU A 12 3.86 25.84 5.73
C GLU A 12 4.87 24.89 6.38
N VAL A 13 5.18 25.12 7.66
CA VAL A 13 6.09 24.22 8.40
C VAL A 13 5.47 22.82 8.52
N THR A 14 4.18 22.74 8.84
CA THR A 14 3.47 21.48 8.93
C THR A 14 3.49 20.74 7.59
N LYS A 15 3.22 21.45 6.49
CA LYS A 15 3.27 20.87 5.15
C LYS A 15 4.67 20.35 4.80
N ALA A 16 5.70 21.13 5.15
CA ALA A 16 7.08 20.73 4.87
C ALA A 16 7.45 19.47 5.67
N ARG A 17 7.02 19.37 6.91
CA ARG A 17 7.25 18.18 7.73
C ARG A 17 6.53 16.96 7.15
N LEU A 18 5.27 17.12 6.76
CA LEU A 18 4.52 16.04 6.15
C LEU A 18 5.17 15.58 4.86
N PHE A 19 5.60 16.52 4.03
CA PHE A 19 6.28 16.19 2.78
C PHE A 19 7.58 15.41 3.03
N GLY A 20 8.37 15.85 4.00
CA GLY A 20 9.60 15.16 4.37
C GLY A 20 9.34 13.75 4.88
N VAL A 21 8.33 13.59 5.74
CA VAL A 21 7.94 12.28 6.26
C VAL A 21 7.42 11.39 5.14
N GLU A 22 6.60 11.92 4.24
CA GLU A 22 6.07 11.16 3.12
C GLU A 22 7.18 10.66 2.20
N SER A 23 8.16 11.50 1.92
CA SER A 23 9.29 11.13 1.09
C SER A 23 10.09 9.99 1.71
N LEU A 24 10.40 10.11 3.00
CA LEU A 24 11.11 9.06 3.74
C LEU A 24 10.27 7.79 3.82
N ALA A 25 8.97 7.92 4.06
CA ALA A 25 8.07 6.78 4.14
C ALA A 25 8.04 6.02 2.82
N LYS A 26 8.00 6.72 1.69
CA LYS A 26 8.03 6.08 0.37
C LYS A 26 9.29 5.26 0.17
N ASP A 27 10.42 5.75 0.65
CA ASP A 27 11.67 5.00 0.58
C ASP A 27 11.60 3.72 1.41
N PHE A 28 10.98 3.78 2.58
CA PHE A 28 10.78 2.60 3.41
C PHE A 28 9.80 1.60 2.78
N LEU A 29 8.86 2.07 1.98
CA LEU A 29 7.93 1.17 1.29
C LEU A 29 8.68 0.27 0.29
N SER A 30 9.75 0.77 -0.30
CA SER A 30 10.62 -0.05 -1.16
C SER A 30 11.25 -1.20 -0.37
N VAL A 31 11.62 -0.96 0.88
CA VAL A 31 12.14 -2.00 1.76
C VAL A 31 11.08 -3.06 2.03
N ALA A 32 9.85 -2.64 2.31
CA ALA A 32 8.75 -3.56 2.53
C ALA A 32 8.48 -4.42 1.29
N ASP A 33 8.50 -3.81 0.12
CA ASP A 33 8.30 -4.52 -1.14
C ASP A 33 9.39 -5.59 -1.38
N ASN A 34 10.63 -5.24 -1.07
CA ASN A 34 11.74 -6.18 -1.22
C ASN A 34 11.64 -7.33 -0.22
N LEU A 35 11.15 -7.06 0.99
CA LEU A 35 10.90 -8.11 1.97
C LEU A 35 9.81 -9.06 1.49
N GLU A 36 8.72 -8.52 0.94
CA GLU A 36 7.66 -9.35 0.38
C GLU A 36 8.16 -10.21 -0.77
N ARG A 37 8.99 -9.63 -1.62
CA ARG A 37 9.57 -10.34 -2.75
C ARG A 37 10.48 -11.48 -2.26
N ALA A 38 11.25 -11.21 -1.21
CA ALA A 38 12.10 -12.24 -0.61
C ALA A 38 11.26 -13.38 -0.01
N ILE A 39 10.14 -13.05 0.64
CA ILE A 39 9.23 -14.05 1.19
C ILE A 39 8.65 -14.93 0.07
N GLU A 40 8.20 -14.29 -1.01
CA GLU A 40 7.67 -15.02 -2.16
C GLU A 40 8.71 -15.90 -2.85
N SER A 41 9.97 -15.49 -2.80
CA SER A 41 11.08 -16.25 -3.38
C SER A 41 11.43 -17.48 -2.56
N CYS A 42 11.06 -17.53 -1.29
CA CYS A 42 11.28 -18.68 -0.46
C CYS A 42 10.36 -19.82 -0.91
N GLY A 43 10.92 -20.97 -1.19
CA GLY A 43 10.13 -22.14 -1.51
C GLY A 43 9.41 -22.67 -0.28
N GLU A 44 8.50 -23.63 -0.49
CA GLU A 44 7.77 -24.26 0.60
C GLU A 44 8.57 -25.40 1.24
N GLU A 45 9.80 -25.62 0.79
CA GLU A 45 10.67 -26.65 1.35
C GLU A 45 11.01 -26.34 2.81
N GLU A 46 11.09 -27.39 3.62
CA GLU A 46 11.33 -27.27 5.05
C GLU A 46 12.60 -26.49 5.39
N GLN A 47 13.63 -26.63 4.56
CA GLN A 47 14.91 -25.95 4.80
C GLN A 47 14.79 -24.43 4.74
N PHE A 48 13.78 -23.90 4.07
CA PHE A 48 13.56 -22.45 3.95
C PHE A 48 12.57 -21.89 4.96
N LEU A 49 11.86 -22.76 5.70
CA LEU A 49 10.85 -22.29 6.66
C LEU A 49 11.39 -21.34 7.73
N PRO A 50 12.55 -21.62 8.37
CA PRO A 50 13.06 -20.67 9.36
C PRO A 50 13.41 -19.31 8.78
N ILE A 51 13.94 -19.28 7.56
CA ILE A 51 14.28 -18.05 6.86
C ILE A 51 13.00 -17.28 6.54
N LYS A 52 12.01 -17.99 6.01
CA LYS A 52 10.71 -17.39 5.66
C LYS A 52 10.03 -16.80 6.89
N GLU A 53 10.03 -17.53 8.00
CA GLU A 53 9.46 -17.04 9.26
C GLU A 53 10.15 -15.77 9.74
N GLY A 54 11.49 -15.75 9.65
CA GLY A 54 12.27 -14.57 10.02
C GLY A 54 11.93 -13.37 9.16
N LEU A 55 11.78 -13.58 7.86
CA LEU A 55 11.40 -12.50 6.93
C LEU A 55 10.00 -11.98 7.22
N GLU A 56 9.05 -12.88 7.49
CA GLU A 56 7.69 -12.50 7.83
C GLU A 56 7.63 -11.69 9.13
N LEU A 57 8.42 -12.08 10.13
CA LEU A 57 8.51 -11.32 11.38
C LEU A 57 9.11 -9.95 11.15
N THR A 58 10.12 -9.86 10.30
CA THR A 58 10.75 -8.58 9.95
C THR A 58 9.75 -7.67 9.25
N LEU A 59 8.97 -8.21 8.33
CA LEU A 59 7.94 -7.45 7.62
C LEU A 59 6.87 -6.95 8.59
N LYS A 60 6.41 -7.81 9.50
CA LYS A 60 5.44 -7.39 10.52
C LYS A 60 5.99 -6.29 11.41
N SER A 61 7.26 -6.39 11.79
CA SER A 61 7.92 -5.37 12.61
C SER A 61 7.95 -4.03 11.87
N LEU A 62 8.27 -4.06 10.58
CA LEU A 62 8.28 -2.86 9.75
C LEU A 62 6.88 -2.25 9.65
N GLU A 63 5.88 -3.08 9.38
CA GLU A 63 4.48 -2.63 9.29
C GLU A 63 4.00 -2.03 10.61
N GLY A 64 4.37 -2.64 11.74
CA GLY A 64 4.05 -2.11 13.06
C GLY A 64 4.69 -0.76 13.32
N SER A 65 5.96 -0.60 12.91
CA SER A 65 6.66 0.67 13.03
C SER A 65 6.01 1.75 12.18
N LEU A 66 5.62 1.40 10.95
CA LEU A 66 4.93 2.32 10.06
C LEU A 66 3.58 2.72 10.64
N ASN A 67 2.85 1.76 11.19
CA ASN A 67 1.55 2.00 11.81
C ASN A 67 1.67 2.96 13.00
N SER A 68 2.75 2.86 13.76
CA SER A 68 3.02 3.80 14.86
C SER A 68 3.20 5.23 14.37
N SER A 69 3.57 5.40 13.12
CA SER A 69 3.71 6.72 12.49
C SER A 69 2.48 7.11 11.66
N SER A 70 1.35 6.44 11.91
CA SER A 70 0.08 6.67 11.18
C SER A 70 0.14 6.28 9.70
N ILE A 71 1.07 5.41 9.34
CA ILE A 71 1.15 4.85 7.99
C ILE A 71 0.50 3.46 8.04
N GLU A 72 -0.57 3.30 7.29
CA GLU A 72 -1.34 2.05 7.29
C GLU A 72 -1.38 1.43 5.90
N VAL A 73 -1.41 0.11 5.87
CA VAL A 73 -1.60 -0.63 4.63
C VAL A 73 -3.05 -0.48 4.18
N ILE A 74 -3.25 -0.22 2.90
CA ILE A 74 -4.59 -0.14 2.33
C ILE A 74 -5.17 -1.55 2.28
N ASP A 75 -6.31 -1.75 2.94
CA ASP A 75 -7.00 -3.02 2.94
C ASP A 75 -7.73 -3.22 1.61
N THR A 76 -7.32 -4.25 0.87
CA THR A 76 -7.86 -4.55 -0.45
C THR A 76 -8.63 -5.86 -0.50
N SER A 77 -8.62 -6.63 0.59
CA SER A 77 -9.26 -7.95 0.62
C SER A 77 -10.77 -7.85 0.42
N GLY A 78 -11.26 -8.47 -0.63
CA GLY A 78 -12.70 -8.56 -0.89
C GLY A 78 -13.37 -7.23 -1.17
N LYS A 79 -12.61 -6.19 -1.46
CA LYS A 79 -13.16 -4.86 -1.71
C LYS A 79 -13.27 -4.56 -3.19
N ASP A 80 -14.14 -3.62 -3.51
CA ASP A 80 -14.29 -3.11 -4.85
C ASP A 80 -13.12 -2.17 -5.17
N PHE A 81 -12.83 -2.06 -6.45
CA PHE A 81 -11.81 -1.12 -6.92
C PHE A 81 -12.22 0.32 -6.62
N ASP A 82 -11.30 1.05 -6.00
CA ASP A 82 -11.48 2.47 -5.67
C ASP A 82 -10.34 3.27 -6.31
N PRO A 83 -10.62 4.10 -7.32
CA PRO A 83 -9.56 4.84 -8.02
C PRO A 83 -8.72 5.74 -7.11
N GLU A 84 -9.24 6.13 -5.96
CA GLU A 84 -8.48 6.97 -5.02
C GLU A 84 -7.42 6.20 -4.25
N LYS A 85 -7.65 4.91 -4.03
CA LYS A 85 -6.76 4.07 -3.22
C LYS A 85 -6.07 2.97 -4.00
N HIS A 86 -6.58 2.65 -5.17
CA HIS A 86 -6.08 1.53 -5.96
C HIS A 86 -5.70 1.97 -7.36
N GLU A 87 -4.72 1.29 -7.92
CA GLU A 87 -4.32 1.46 -9.31
C GLU A 87 -4.48 0.12 -10.02
N ALA A 88 -5.38 0.05 -10.97
CA ALA A 88 -5.60 -1.16 -11.73
C ALA A 88 -4.52 -1.29 -12.80
N ILE A 89 -3.66 -2.28 -12.66
CA ILE A 89 -2.58 -2.52 -13.62
C ILE A 89 -2.93 -3.59 -14.63
N SER A 90 -3.97 -4.38 -14.36
CA SER A 90 -4.40 -5.44 -15.25
C SER A 90 -5.87 -5.77 -15.00
N LEU A 91 -6.54 -6.18 -16.07
CA LEU A 91 -7.92 -6.66 -16.01
C LEU A 91 -7.94 -8.13 -16.43
N ILE A 92 -8.60 -8.95 -15.63
CA ILE A 92 -8.78 -10.36 -15.94
C ILE A 92 -10.27 -10.64 -16.06
N GLU A 93 -10.66 -11.29 -17.15
CA GLU A 93 -12.05 -11.68 -17.33
C GLU A 93 -12.37 -12.83 -16.38
N ASP A 94 -13.36 -12.63 -15.55
CA ASP A 94 -13.83 -13.64 -14.60
C ASP A 94 -15.32 -13.46 -14.39
N ASP A 95 -16.10 -14.33 -14.99
CA ASP A 95 -17.56 -14.26 -14.91
C ASP A 95 -18.11 -14.65 -13.55
N SER A 96 -17.27 -15.28 -12.72
CA SER A 96 -17.68 -15.66 -11.36
C SER A 96 -17.65 -14.48 -10.40
N LEU A 97 -17.00 -13.38 -10.79
CA LEU A 97 -16.88 -12.17 -9.98
C LEU A 97 -17.56 -11.00 -10.66
N ASP A 98 -18.03 -10.06 -9.86
CA ASP A 98 -18.55 -8.81 -10.39
C ASP A 98 -17.42 -7.98 -10.97
N THR A 99 -17.77 -7.06 -11.86
CA THR A 99 -16.82 -6.13 -12.45
C THR A 99 -16.21 -5.23 -11.38
N ASN A 100 -14.93 -4.92 -11.53
CA ASN A 100 -14.17 -4.06 -10.63
C ASN A 100 -13.95 -4.63 -9.23
N LYS A 101 -13.96 -5.95 -9.11
CA LYS A 101 -13.52 -6.61 -7.87
C LYS A 101 -12.01 -6.80 -7.90
N ILE A 102 -11.37 -6.58 -6.78
CA ILE A 102 -9.93 -6.82 -6.66
C ILE A 102 -9.68 -8.31 -6.57
N ILE A 103 -8.93 -8.84 -7.53
CA ILE A 103 -8.57 -10.26 -7.58
C ILE A 103 -7.26 -10.49 -6.82
N ASP A 104 -6.29 -9.63 -7.04
CA ASP A 104 -4.95 -9.78 -6.50
C ASP A 104 -4.31 -8.42 -6.28
N VAL A 105 -3.36 -8.38 -5.36
CA VAL A 105 -2.58 -7.18 -5.06
C VAL A 105 -1.14 -7.44 -5.49
N VAL A 106 -0.70 -6.71 -6.50
CA VAL A 106 0.68 -6.83 -7.00
C VAL A 106 1.66 -6.08 -6.11
N GLN A 107 1.24 -4.91 -5.63
CA GLN A 107 2.05 -4.10 -4.75
C GLN A 107 1.12 -3.43 -3.74
N LYS A 108 1.43 -3.57 -2.47
CA LYS A 108 0.59 -3.00 -1.41
C LYS A 108 0.61 -1.48 -1.45
N GLY A 109 -0.55 -0.89 -1.22
CA GLY A 109 -0.67 0.55 -1.06
C GLY A 109 -0.66 0.94 0.40
N TYR A 110 -0.36 2.19 0.66
CA TYR A 110 -0.26 2.73 2.01
C TYR A 110 -0.90 4.10 2.10
N THR A 111 -1.49 4.38 3.25
CA THR A 111 -2.01 5.70 3.57
C THR A 111 -1.22 6.29 4.73
N ILE A 112 -1.16 7.60 4.78
CA ILE A 112 -0.60 8.32 5.91
C ILE A 112 -1.60 9.41 6.32
N MET A 113 -2.06 9.34 7.58
CA MET A 113 -3.00 10.33 8.13
C MET A 113 -4.19 10.60 7.19
N ASP A 114 -4.84 9.54 6.72
CA ASP A 114 -5.99 9.57 5.81
C ASP A 114 -5.69 10.06 4.39
N ARG A 115 -4.42 10.25 4.05
CA ARG A 115 -3.99 10.57 2.69
C ARG A 115 -3.36 9.32 2.06
N THR A 116 -3.60 9.12 0.77
CA THR A 116 -2.97 8.02 0.06
C THR A 116 -1.50 8.35 -0.19
N LEU A 117 -0.62 7.59 0.45
CA LEU A 117 0.82 7.75 0.27
C LEU A 117 1.24 7.14 -1.06
N ARG A 118 0.73 5.96 -1.33
CA ARG A 118 0.89 5.31 -2.63
C ARG A 118 -0.29 4.34 -2.82
N PRO A 119 -0.90 4.31 -4.02
CA PRO A 119 -2.03 3.40 -4.25
C PRO A 119 -1.58 1.95 -4.31
N ALA A 120 -2.47 1.04 -3.99
CA ALA A 120 -2.23 -0.38 -4.17
C ALA A 120 -2.34 -0.73 -5.65
N LYS A 121 -1.33 -1.40 -6.19
CA LYS A 121 -1.38 -1.90 -7.56
C LYS A 121 -2.12 -3.23 -7.54
N VAL A 122 -3.24 -3.28 -8.21
CA VAL A 122 -4.14 -4.41 -8.12
C VAL A 122 -4.51 -4.94 -9.51
N VAL A 123 -4.91 -6.21 -9.51
CA VAL A 123 -5.54 -6.85 -10.66
C VAL A 123 -7.04 -6.89 -10.36
N VAL A 124 -7.84 -6.40 -11.27
CA VAL A 124 -9.28 -6.35 -11.08
C VAL A 124 -10.01 -7.26 -12.05
N SER A 125 -11.22 -7.65 -11.66
CA SER A 125 -12.06 -8.51 -12.49
C SER A 125 -12.89 -7.70 -13.47
N LYS A 126 -13.19 -8.32 -14.60
CA LYS A 126 -14.10 -7.78 -15.60
C LYS A 126 -14.96 -8.92 -16.10
N LYS A 127 -16.26 -8.72 -16.16
CA LYS A 127 -17.14 -9.72 -16.76
C LYS A 127 -17.03 -9.67 -18.26
N SER A 128 -16.88 -10.83 -18.88
CA SER A 128 -16.76 -10.92 -20.33
C SER A 128 -18.03 -10.45 -21.05
N GLN A 129 -19.15 -10.46 -20.36
CA GLN A 129 -20.43 -10.03 -20.90
C GLN A 129 -20.65 -8.53 -20.85
N GLU A 130 -19.83 -7.80 -20.14
CA GLU A 130 -19.93 -6.35 -20.08
C GLU A 130 -19.21 -5.72 -21.27
N LYS A 131 -19.90 -5.67 -22.36
CA LYS A 131 -19.44 -4.93 -23.53
C LYS A 131 -20.17 -3.61 -23.53
N SER A 132 -19.46 -2.59 -23.30
CA SER A 132 -19.99 -1.24 -23.46
C SER A 132 -20.00 -0.85 -24.91
#